data_be6d99167014046d81a9052970cfa0a2
#
_entry.id   be6d99167014046d81a9052970cfa0a2
#
_cell.length_a   1.000
_cell.length_b   1.000
_cell.length_c   1.000
_cell.angle_alpha   90.00
_cell.angle_beta   90.00
_cell.angle_gamma   90.00
#
_symmetry.space_group_name_H-M   'P 1'
#
loop_
_entity.id
_entity.type
_entity.pdbx_description
1 polymer ?
#
loop_
_entity_poly.entity_id
_entity_poly.type
_entity_poly.pdbx_seq_one_letter_code
_entity_poly.pdbx_strand_id
1 'polypeptide(L)'
;LRSLVGSEMCIRDSFTYEYKRKLDESDEELLNEAIPEIRERFNSTAKEIIVPFELDFKVKGAEFFIPQRGDKHHLLELSEMNAKQYKFDRLKQTEKLNPEQKQTRLMRELQDKLKLSKLPYHIECFDNSNISGSDAVAGCIVYKGMKPSKKDYRKYNIKTVVGPDDYASMQEVVRRRYSRMQEEGTPLPDLIITDGGKGQMEVVREVVEDELHLSIPIAGLAKDDRHRTNELLYGFPPQTIGIDVKSELFKILTQIQDEVHRFAISFHRNKRSKHQLHSELDDIKGIGPKTKEALIKQFKSVNRVKEADIQLLTEAIGASKACLLYTSDAADDLTRVD
;
A
#
# COMPACT_ATOMS: atom_id res chain seq x y z
N LEU A 1 -3.00 -11.52 26.45
CA LEU A 1 -2.51 -10.61 27.49
C LEU A 1 -3.67 -9.75 27.97
N ARG A 2 -4.04 -9.86 29.25
CA ARG A 2 -4.93 -8.90 29.91
C ARG A 2 -4.15 -8.14 30.95
N SER A 3 -4.44 -6.88 31.09
CA SER A 3 -3.82 -5.95 32.05
C SER A 3 -4.86 -5.57 33.08
N LEU A 4 -4.49 -5.63 34.35
CA LEU A 4 -5.30 -5.18 35.48
C LEU A 4 -4.67 -3.92 36.07
N VAL A 5 -5.49 -2.93 36.35
CA VAL A 5 -5.05 -1.65 36.93
C VAL A 5 -5.71 -1.50 38.30
N GLY A 6 -4.90 -1.36 39.36
CA GLY A 6 -5.37 -1.08 40.71
C GLY A 6 -5.11 0.38 41.08
N SER A 7 -6.01 0.97 41.89
CA SER A 7 -5.87 2.34 42.37
C SER A 7 -6.08 2.42 43.87
N GLU A 8 -5.16 3.01 44.61
CA GLU A 8 -5.32 3.37 46.02
C GLU A 8 -5.59 4.86 46.21
N MET A 9 -6.31 5.22 47.28
CA MET A 9 -7.07 6.47 47.42
C MET A 9 -6.26 7.76 47.65
N CYS A 10 -4.95 7.72 47.82
CA CYS A 10 -4.13 8.92 48.03
C CYS A 10 -3.15 9.25 46.90
N ILE A 11 -2.75 8.25 46.10
CA ILE A 11 -1.95 8.41 44.90
C ILE A 11 -2.53 7.42 43.91
N ARG A 12 -3.04 7.88 42.74
CA ARG A 12 -3.59 7.00 41.70
C ARG A 12 -2.43 6.29 41.01
N ASP A 13 -1.91 5.25 41.63
CA ASP A 13 -0.90 4.39 41.01
C ASP A 13 -1.58 3.38 40.09
N SER A 14 -1.17 3.39 38.84
CA SER A 14 -1.66 2.43 37.84
C SER A 14 -0.56 1.39 37.60
N PHE A 15 -0.88 0.12 37.85
CA PHE A 15 0.03 -0.98 37.62
C PHE A 15 -0.51 -1.86 36.50
N THR A 16 0.39 -2.37 35.67
CA THR A 16 0.07 -3.32 34.62
C THR A 16 0.65 -4.67 34.95
N TYR A 17 -0.19 -5.69 34.93
CA TYR A 17 0.21 -7.08 35.14
C TYR A 17 0.02 -7.86 33.85
N GLU A 18 1.07 -8.58 33.40
CA GLU A 18 1.02 -9.41 32.20
C GLU A 18 0.82 -10.87 32.62
N TYR A 19 -0.29 -11.47 32.20
CA TYR A 19 -0.58 -12.89 32.39
C TYR A 19 -0.54 -13.64 31.06
N LYS A 20 0.09 -14.82 31.04
CA LYS A 20 0.10 -15.70 29.87
C LYS A 20 -1.10 -16.65 29.97
N ARG A 21 -2.14 -16.37 29.20
CA ARG A 21 -3.33 -17.24 29.12
C ARG A 21 -2.97 -18.62 28.58
N LYS A 22 -3.42 -19.67 29.26
CA LYS A 22 -3.42 -21.05 28.76
C LYS A 22 -4.58 -21.27 27.77
N LEU A 23 -4.52 -22.33 26.94
CA LEU A 23 -5.39 -22.50 25.77
C LEU A 23 -6.89 -22.51 26.09
N ASP A 24 -7.34 -23.05 27.24
CA ASP A 24 -8.74 -23.23 27.57
C ASP A 24 -9.19 -22.43 28.82
N GLU A 25 -8.45 -21.39 29.20
CA GLU A 25 -8.68 -20.65 30.43
C GLU A 25 -9.72 -19.53 30.20
N SER A 26 -10.75 -19.49 31.05
CA SER A 26 -11.79 -18.44 31.00
C SER A 26 -11.29 -17.11 31.56
N ASP A 27 -12.02 -16.03 31.27
CA ASP A 27 -11.73 -14.71 31.82
C ASP A 27 -11.88 -14.68 33.35
N GLU A 28 -12.77 -15.48 33.90
CA GLU A 28 -13.01 -15.63 35.34
C GLU A 28 -11.83 -16.33 36.02
N GLU A 29 -11.35 -17.43 35.45
CA GLU A 29 -10.18 -18.16 35.98
C GLU A 29 -8.94 -17.24 35.98
N LEU A 30 -8.73 -16.45 34.94
CA LEU A 30 -7.65 -15.47 34.91
C LEU A 30 -7.70 -14.45 36.04
N LEU A 31 -8.89 -13.91 36.34
CA LEU A 31 -9.06 -12.97 37.42
C LEU A 31 -8.93 -13.64 38.79
N ASN A 32 -9.36 -14.90 38.93
CA ASN A 32 -9.22 -15.69 40.15
C ASN A 32 -7.74 -15.87 40.54
N GLU A 33 -6.85 -16.08 39.56
CA GLU A 33 -5.41 -16.18 39.81
C GLU A 33 -4.74 -14.81 39.98
N ALA A 34 -5.11 -13.82 39.15
CA ALA A 34 -4.42 -12.54 39.11
C ALA A 34 -4.74 -11.63 40.30
N ILE A 35 -5.96 -11.63 40.83
CA ILE A 35 -6.35 -10.74 41.93
C ILE A 35 -5.57 -11.03 43.22
N PRO A 36 -5.46 -12.27 43.71
CA PRO A 36 -4.67 -12.57 44.90
C PRO A 36 -3.20 -12.22 44.71
N GLU A 37 -2.60 -12.56 43.56
CA GLU A 37 -1.20 -12.26 43.26
C GLU A 37 -0.91 -10.76 43.23
N ILE A 38 -1.77 -9.94 42.63
CA ILE A 38 -1.63 -8.49 42.61
C ILE A 38 -1.74 -7.93 44.02
N ARG A 39 -2.71 -8.41 44.83
CA ARG A 39 -2.88 -7.95 46.21
C ARG A 39 -1.67 -8.26 47.07
N GLU A 40 -1.09 -9.45 46.93
CA GLU A 40 0.13 -9.85 47.64
C GLU A 40 1.31 -9.00 47.20
N ARG A 41 1.52 -8.86 45.90
CA ARG A 41 2.64 -8.10 45.33
C ARG A 41 2.66 -6.63 45.74
N PHE A 42 1.51 -6.01 45.89
CA PHE A 42 1.38 -4.60 46.25
C PHE A 42 0.94 -4.38 47.70
N ASN A 43 0.89 -5.44 48.51
CA ASN A 43 0.44 -5.41 49.90
C ASN A 43 -0.90 -4.64 50.08
N SER A 44 -1.83 -4.87 49.14
CA SER A 44 -3.09 -4.13 49.13
C SER A 44 -4.02 -4.56 50.26
N THR A 45 -4.47 -3.59 51.08
CA THR A 45 -5.43 -3.79 52.17
C THR A 45 -6.85 -3.30 51.80
N ALA A 46 -7.08 -3.03 50.51
CA ALA A 46 -8.37 -2.56 50.02
C ALA A 46 -9.51 -3.52 50.40
N LYS A 47 -10.59 -2.95 50.98
CA LYS A 47 -11.78 -3.72 51.39
C LYS A 47 -12.76 -3.94 50.27
N GLU A 48 -12.62 -3.21 49.19
CA GLU A 48 -13.49 -3.30 48.02
C GLU A 48 -12.60 -3.47 46.74
N ILE A 49 -12.99 -4.40 45.88
CA ILE A 49 -12.32 -4.67 44.61
C ILE A 49 -13.34 -4.51 43.48
N ILE A 50 -13.11 -3.56 42.60
CA ILE A 50 -13.96 -3.29 41.45
C ILE A 50 -13.61 -4.28 40.34
N VAL A 51 -14.60 -5.04 39.85
CA VAL A 51 -14.45 -6.06 38.81
C VAL A 51 -15.48 -5.87 37.69
N PRO A 52 -15.18 -6.33 36.47
CA PRO A 52 -16.08 -6.15 35.31
C PRO A 52 -17.27 -7.12 35.29
N PHE A 53 -17.18 -8.26 35.97
CA PHE A 53 -18.20 -9.31 36.01
C PHE A 53 -18.13 -10.07 37.35
N GLU A 54 -19.12 -10.90 37.61
CA GLU A 54 -19.22 -11.71 38.82
C GLU A 54 -18.12 -12.78 38.86
N LEU A 55 -17.55 -13.00 40.04
CA LEU A 55 -16.48 -13.96 40.29
C LEU A 55 -16.91 -14.96 41.37
N ASP A 56 -16.70 -16.23 41.13
CA ASP A 56 -17.17 -17.34 42.03
C ASP A 56 -16.27 -17.56 43.24
N PHE A 57 -15.23 -16.77 43.47
CA PHE A 57 -14.36 -16.90 44.62
C PHE A 57 -14.43 -15.71 45.58
N LYS A 58 -13.97 -15.92 46.80
CA LYS A 58 -13.94 -14.89 47.85
C LYS A 58 -12.50 -14.56 48.23
N VAL A 59 -12.22 -13.28 48.33
CA VAL A 59 -10.92 -12.78 48.82
C VAL A 59 -11.05 -12.41 50.31
N LYS A 60 -10.14 -12.94 51.14
CA LYS A 60 -10.16 -12.63 52.57
C LYS A 60 -9.97 -11.15 52.84
N GLY A 61 -10.97 -10.53 53.50
CA GLY A 61 -10.92 -9.13 53.88
C GLY A 61 -11.25 -8.13 52.76
N ALA A 62 -11.86 -8.56 51.65
CA ALA A 62 -12.35 -7.71 50.60
C ALA A 62 -13.60 -8.26 49.92
N GLU A 63 -14.46 -7.36 49.43
CA GLU A 63 -15.66 -7.69 48.67
C GLU A 63 -15.53 -7.24 47.22
N PHE A 64 -16.09 -8.01 46.28
CA PHE A 64 -16.17 -7.65 44.89
C PHE A 64 -17.35 -6.71 44.62
N PHE A 65 -17.13 -5.71 43.80
CA PHE A 65 -18.14 -4.75 43.41
C PHE A 65 -18.16 -4.57 41.88
N ILE A 66 -19.35 -4.72 41.29
CA ILE A 66 -19.56 -4.53 39.84
C ILE A 66 -20.31 -3.20 39.68
N PRO A 67 -19.62 -2.11 39.25
CA PRO A 67 -20.26 -0.81 39.17
C PRO A 67 -21.07 -0.70 37.87
N GLN A 68 -22.30 -0.19 37.99
CA GLN A 68 -23.19 0.05 36.86
C GLN A 68 -23.13 1.52 36.35
N ARG A 69 -22.73 2.46 37.22
CA ARG A 69 -22.67 3.91 36.95
C ARG A 69 -21.85 4.66 38.00
N GLY A 70 -21.51 5.91 37.71
CA GLY A 70 -20.78 6.80 38.63
C GLY A 70 -19.26 6.60 38.62
N ASP A 71 -18.57 7.18 39.60
CA ASP A 71 -17.08 7.24 39.61
C ASP A 71 -16.40 5.87 39.59
N LYS A 72 -16.98 4.88 40.25
CA LYS A 72 -16.45 3.52 40.24
C LYS A 72 -16.56 2.87 38.86
N HIS A 73 -17.61 3.14 38.11
CA HIS A 73 -17.76 2.71 36.72
C HIS A 73 -16.71 3.38 35.84
N HIS A 74 -16.49 4.69 36.00
CA HIS A 74 -15.42 5.38 35.28
C HIS A 74 -14.03 4.85 35.58
N LEU A 75 -13.75 4.42 36.83
CA LEU A 75 -12.49 3.75 37.16
C LEU A 75 -12.32 2.40 36.44
N LEU A 76 -13.38 1.64 36.32
CA LEU A 76 -13.38 0.38 35.57
C LEU A 76 -13.13 0.62 34.08
N GLU A 77 -13.85 1.57 33.47
CA GLU A 77 -13.64 1.96 32.06
C GLU A 77 -12.21 2.45 31.82
N LEU A 78 -11.66 3.26 32.73
CA LEU A 78 -10.27 3.73 32.66
C LEU A 78 -9.28 2.57 32.72
N SER A 79 -9.52 1.61 33.61
CA SER A 79 -8.69 0.40 33.72
C SER A 79 -8.71 -0.43 32.44
N GLU A 80 -9.88 -0.64 31.84
CA GLU A 80 -10.02 -1.33 30.56
C GLU A 80 -9.32 -0.59 29.41
N MET A 81 -9.46 0.74 29.36
CA MET A 81 -8.83 1.58 28.34
C MET A 81 -7.31 1.51 28.46
N ASN A 82 -6.76 1.59 29.68
CA ASN A 82 -5.33 1.47 29.93
C ASN A 82 -4.81 0.07 29.55
N ALA A 83 -5.57 -0.98 29.84
CA ALA A 83 -5.22 -2.35 29.44
C ALA A 83 -5.19 -2.51 27.92
N LYS A 84 -6.16 -1.95 27.20
CA LYS A 84 -6.21 -1.92 25.74
C LYS A 84 -5.03 -1.13 25.15
N GLN A 85 -4.71 0.03 25.71
CA GLN A 85 -3.58 0.85 25.30
C GLN A 85 -2.24 0.13 25.50
N TYR A 86 -2.03 -0.47 26.67
CA TYR A 86 -0.82 -1.23 26.97
C TYR A 86 -0.65 -2.41 25.99
N LYS A 87 -1.72 -3.17 25.72
CA LYS A 87 -1.69 -4.25 24.71
C LYS A 87 -1.27 -3.72 23.34
N PHE A 88 -1.79 -2.57 22.94
CA PHE A 88 -1.46 -1.95 21.66
C PHE A 88 0.00 -1.51 21.60
N ASP A 89 0.52 -0.89 22.66
CA ASP A 89 1.91 -0.43 22.72
C ASP A 89 2.90 -1.60 22.71
N ARG A 90 2.58 -2.68 23.43
CA ARG A 90 3.36 -3.94 23.41
C ARG A 90 3.36 -4.58 22.03
N LEU A 91 2.23 -4.64 21.36
CA LEU A 91 2.16 -5.13 19.97
C LEU A 91 3.03 -4.29 19.05
N LYS A 92 2.95 -2.97 19.16
CA LYS A 92 3.81 -2.06 18.37
C LYS A 92 5.31 -2.26 18.65
N GLN A 93 5.68 -2.45 19.91
CA GLN A 93 7.07 -2.73 20.28
C GLN A 93 7.55 -4.07 19.69
N THR A 94 6.74 -5.11 19.80
CA THR A 94 7.03 -6.44 19.24
C THR A 94 7.14 -6.39 17.71
N GLU A 95 6.26 -5.63 17.05
CA GLU A 95 6.31 -5.44 15.60
C GLU A 95 7.51 -4.62 15.11
N LYS A 96 8.01 -3.67 15.93
CA LYS A 96 9.27 -2.96 15.66
C LYS A 96 10.46 -3.88 15.75
N LEU A 97 10.47 -4.79 16.73
CA LEU A 97 11.54 -5.77 16.94
C LEU A 97 11.47 -6.92 15.91
N ASN A 98 10.28 -7.23 15.41
CA ASN A 98 10.03 -8.34 14.49
C ASN A 98 9.10 -7.92 13.33
N PRO A 99 9.63 -7.19 12.32
CA PRO A 99 8.84 -6.69 11.19
C PRO A 99 8.12 -7.79 10.39
N GLU A 100 8.64 -9.02 10.42
CA GLU A 100 8.03 -10.18 9.74
C GLU A 100 6.70 -10.62 10.38
N GLN A 101 6.58 -10.49 11.70
CA GLN A 101 5.33 -10.77 12.40
C GLN A 101 4.21 -9.81 11.99
N LYS A 102 4.54 -8.54 11.81
CA LYS A 102 3.59 -7.54 11.30
C LYS A 102 3.10 -7.91 9.90
N GLN A 103 4.00 -8.28 9.01
CA GLN A 103 3.66 -8.67 7.64
C GLN A 103 2.76 -9.91 7.63
N THR A 104 3.12 -10.92 8.43
CA THR A 104 2.33 -12.15 8.54
C THR A 104 0.93 -11.87 9.10
N ARG A 105 0.80 -10.99 10.09
CA ARG A 105 -0.49 -10.56 10.62
C ARG A 105 -1.36 -9.89 9.56
N LEU A 106 -0.79 -8.95 8.80
CA LEU A 106 -1.52 -8.24 7.75
C LEU A 106 -1.91 -9.14 6.58
N MET A 107 -1.05 -10.10 6.21
CA MET A 107 -1.41 -11.12 5.21
C MET A 107 -2.55 -12.02 5.70
N ARG A 108 -2.54 -12.44 6.96
CA ARG A 108 -3.64 -13.22 7.55
C ARG A 108 -4.93 -12.42 7.61
N GLU A 109 -4.87 -11.16 8.03
CA GLU A 109 -6.03 -10.28 8.05
C GLU A 109 -6.64 -10.13 6.64
N LEU A 110 -5.82 -9.98 5.60
CA LEU A 110 -6.28 -9.93 4.21
C LEU A 110 -6.84 -11.28 3.75
N GLN A 111 -6.18 -12.39 4.11
CA GLN A 111 -6.66 -13.74 3.83
C GLN A 111 -8.04 -13.98 4.42
N ASP A 112 -8.24 -13.64 5.70
CA ASP A 112 -9.51 -13.84 6.42
C ASP A 112 -10.63 -12.96 5.84
N LYS A 113 -10.32 -11.71 5.51
CA LYS A 113 -11.28 -10.77 4.89
C LYS A 113 -11.75 -11.22 3.52
N LEU A 114 -10.85 -11.71 2.69
CA LEU A 114 -11.14 -12.19 1.34
C LEU A 114 -11.44 -13.70 1.30
N LYS A 115 -11.35 -14.41 2.43
CA LYS A 115 -11.53 -15.87 2.52
C LYS A 115 -10.64 -16.64 1.53
N LEU A 116 -9.39 -16.21 1.40
CA LEU A 116 -8.43 -16.85 0.50
C LEU A 116 -7.98 -18.21 1.05
N SER A 117 -7.78 -19.18 0.17
CA SER A 117 -7.31 -20.52 0.54
C SER A 117 -5.87 -20.55 1.08
N LYS A 118 -5.04 -19.56 0.70
CA LYS A 118 -3.66 -19.42 1.13
C LYS A 118 -3.29 -17.97 1.42
N LEU A 119 -2.19 -17.76 2.15
CA LEU A 119 -1.69 -16.42 2.44
C LEU A 119 -1.32 -15.68 1.15
N PRO A 120 -1.78 -14.44 0.95
CA PRO A 120 -1.44 -13.63 -0.21
C PRO A 120 -0.02 -13.04 -0.06
N TYR A 121 1.00 -13.89 -0.22
CA TYR A 121 2.39 -13.48 -0.13
C TYR A 121 2.83 -12.67 -1.35
N HIS A 122 2.47 -13.15 -2.56
CA HIS A 122 2.76 -12.51 -3.83
C HIS A 122 1.51 -11.81 -4.37
N ILE A 123 1.51 -10.49 -4.31
CA ILE A 123 0.40 -9.64 -4.81
C ILE A 123 0.89 -8.86 -6.01
N GLU A 124 0.12 -8.86 -7.09
CA GLU A 124 0.36 -8.01 -8.26
C GLU A 124 -0.76 -6.98 -8.40
N CYS A 125 -0.40 -5.73 -8.71
CA CYS A 125 -1.37 -4.67 -8.96
C CYS A 125 -1.09 -4.02 -10.31
N PHE A 126 -2.17 -3.78 -11.08
CA PHE A 126 -2.13 -3.22 -12.43
C PHE A 126 -2.84 -1.86 -12.47
N ASP A 127 -2.25 -0.94 -13.23
CA ASP A 127 -2.86 0.34 -13.58
C ASP A 127 -2.48 0.74 -15.00
N ASN A 128 -3.43 1.34 -15.70
CA ASN A 128 -3.24 1.90 -17.03
C ASN A 128 -3.12 3.41 -16.96
N SER A 129 -2.23 3.99 -17.74
CA SER A 129 -2.11 5.43 -17.90
C SER A 129 -2.30 5.80 -19.36
N ASN A 130 -3.47 6.33 -19.69
CA ASN A 130 -3.80 6.92 -20.98
C ASN A 130 -3.84 8.44 -20.85
N ILE A 131 -2.84 9.13 -21.37
CA ILE A 131 -2.86 10.59 -21.49
C ILE A 131 -2.95 10.94 -22.96
N SER A 132 -4.11 11.43 -23.39
CA SER A 132 -4.33 12.03 -24.72
C SER A 132 -4.19 11.09 -25.94
N GLY A 133 -4.55 9.80 -25.83
CA GLY A 133 -4.76 8.91 -26.98
C GLY A 133 -3.52 8.43 -27.73
N SER A 134 -2.33 8.91 -27.42
CA SER A 134 -1.07 8.41 -27.98
C SER A 134 -0.20 7.82 -26.88
N ASP A 135 0.51 6.73 -27.20
CA ASP A 135 1.48 6.12 -26.30
C ASP A 135 0.90 5.51 -24.99
N ALA A 136 -0.26 4.85 -25.08
CA ALA A 136 -0.85 4.15 -23.94
C ALA A 136 0.17 3.19 -23.28
N VAL A 137 0.26 3.26 -21.97
CA VAL A 137 1.18 2.46 -21.16
C VAL A 137 0.48 1.89 -19.94
N ALA A 138 0.96 0.76 -19.46
CA ALA A 138 0.50 0.19 -18.20
C ALA A 138 1.66 -0.16 -17.29
N GLY A 139 1.40 -0.13 -15.99
CA GLY A 139 2.30 -0.55 -14.94
C GLY A 139 1.78 -1.80 -14.24
N CYS A 140 2.69 -2.72 -13.95
CA CYS A 140 2.47 -3.82 -13.02
C CYS A 140 3.46 -3.68 -11.88
N ILE A 141 2.97 -3.54 -10.66
CA ILE A 141 3.78 -3.57 -9.45
C ILE A 141 3.60 -4.89 -8.73
N VAL A 142 4.62 -5.26 -7.97
CA VAL A 142 4.68 -6.53 -7.25
C VAL A 142 4.97 -6.26 -5.78
N TYR A 143 4.16 -6.84 -4.91
CA TYR A 143 4.39 -6.89 -3.48
C TYR A 143 4.65 -8.32 -3.04
N LYS A 144 5.65 -8.52 -2.18
CA LYS A 144 5.96 -9.82 -1.57
C LYS A 144 6.05 -9.64 -0.06
N GLY A 145 5.25 -10.39 0.69
CA GLY A 145 5.18 -10.24 2.14
C GLY A 145 4.78 -8.82 2.57
N MET A 146 3.80 -8.21 1.91
CA MET A 146 3.31 -6.83 2.15
C MET A 146 4.37 -5.72 1.94
N LYS A 147 5.48 -6.02 1.21
CA LYS A 147 6.51 -5.04 0.85
C LYS A 147 6.67 -4.94 -0.67
N PRO A 148 6.97 -3.74 -1.19
CA PRO A 148 7.18 -3.56 -2.62
C PRO A 148 8.45 -4.29 -3.10
N SER A 149 8.32 -5.13 -4.12
CA SER A 149 9.42 -5.83 -4.79
C SER A 149 9.77 -5.14 -6.11
N LYS A 150 10.45 -3.99 -6.02
CA LYS A 150 10.71 -3.12 -7.19
C LYS A 150 11.43 -3.79 -8.35
N LYS A 151 12.24 -4.82 -8.10
CA LYS A 151 12.92 -5.63 -9.13
C LYS A 151 11.95 -6.42 -10.01
N ASP A 152 10.77 -6.73 -9.47
CA ASP A 152 9.73 -7.51 -10.14
C ASP A 152 8.69 -6.62 -10.87
N TYR A 153 8.77 -5.30 -10.72
CA TYR A 153 7.89 -4.35 -11.42
C TYR A 153 8.07 -4.45 -12.92
N ARG A 154 6.99 -4.33 -13.67
CA ARG A 154 7.02 -4.38 -15.15
C ARG A 154 6.27 -3.21 -15.75
N LYS A 155 6.79 -2.73 -16.87
CA LYS A 155 6.22 -1.66 -17.70
C LYS A 155 5.80 -2.25 -19.03
N TYR A 156 4.62 -1.89 -19.49
CA TYR A 156 4.05 -2.37 -20.73
C TYR A 156 3.73 -1.19 -21.65
N ASN A 157 4.20 -1.27 -22.88
CA ASN A 157 3.66 -0.47 -23.96
C ASN A 157 2.48 -1.23 -24.56
N ILE A 158 1.35 -0.56 -24.67
CA ILE A 158 0.16 -1.09 -25.34
C ILE A 158 0.45 -1.12 -26.84
N LYS A 159 0.15 -2.24 -27.52
CA LYS A 159 0.53 -2.47 -28.91
C LYS A 159 -0.67 -2.69 -29.82
N THR A 160 -1.74 -3.31 -29.32
CA THR A 160 -2.87 -3.78 -30.12
C THR A 160 -4.09 -2.89 -30.03
N VAL A 161 -4.16 -2.01 -29.01
CA VAL A 161 -5.30 -1.15 -28.76
C VAL A 161 -5.08 0.22 -29.40
N VAL A 162 -6.03 0.63 -30.22
CA VAL A 162 -6.04 1.93 -30.86
C VAL A 162 -7.08 2.84 -30.17
N GLY A 163 -6.61 3.98 -29.67
CA GLY A 163 -7.46 4.93 -28.95
C GLY A 163 -7.47 4.73 -27.43
N PRO A 164 -8.27 5.53 -26.71
CA PRO A 164 -8.31 5.53 -25.25
C PRO A 164 -9.28 4.44 -24.72
N ASP A 165 -8.91 3.18 -24.88
CA ASP A 165 -9.65 2.03 -24.32
C ASP A 165 -8.87 1.40 -23.16
N ASP A 166 -9.25 1.77 -21.94
CA ASP A 166 -8.61 1.29 -20.72
C ASP A 166 -8.86 -0.18 -20.46
N TYR A 167 -10.04 -0.69 -20.85
CA TYR A 167 -10.39 -2.10 -20.66
C TYR A 167 -9.60 -3.01 -21.62
N ALA A 168 -9.58 -2.71 -22.89
CA ALA A 168 -8.79 -3.46 -23.87
C ALA A 168 -7.29 -3.39 -23.55
N SER A 169 -6.81 -2.24 -23.09
CA SER A 169 -5.42 -2.08 -22.65
C SER A 169 -5.09 -2.96 -21.43
N MET A 170 -5.99 -3.07 -20.46
CA MET A 170 -5.82 -3.95 -19.31
C MET A 170 -5.80 -5.43 -19.73
N GLN A 171 -6.72 -5.85 -20.63
CA GLN A 171 -6.73 -7.20 -21.17
C GLN A 171 -5.39 -7.55 -21.84
N GLU A 172 -4.87 -6.67 -22.71
CA GLU A 172 -3.59 -6.91 -23.37
C GLU A 172 -2.46 -7.14 -22.37
N VAL A 173 -2.37 -6.30 -21.34
CA VAL A 173 -1.29 -6.35 -20.35
C VAL A 173 -1.37 -7.61 -19.50
N VAL A 174 -2.55 -7.91 -18.97
CA VAL A 174 -2.78 -9.08 -18.12
C VAL A 174 -2.51 -10.38 -18.91
N ARG A 175 -3.02 -10.47 -20.15
CA ARG A 175 -2.76 -11.60 -21.04
C ARG A 175 -1.25 -11.80 -21.28
N ARG A 176 -0.55 -10.75 -21.67
CA ARG A 176 0.91 -10.81 -21.91
C ARG A 176 1.71 -11.16 -20.67
N ARG A 177 1.28 -10.68 -19.49
CA ARG A 177 1.93 -10.98 -18.21
C ARG A 177 1.82 -12.46 -17.88
N TYR A 178 0.61 -12.99 -17.85
CA TYR A 178 0.36 -14.34 -17.34
C TYR A 178 0.62 -15.43 -18.37
N SER A 179 0.41 -15.20 -19.68
CA SER A 179 0.90 -16.12 -20.72
C SER A 179 2.40 -16.33 -20.61
N ARG A 180 3.15 -15.23 -20.47
CA ARG A 180 4.59 -15.33 -20.31
C ARG A 180 5.00 -16.06 -19.03
N MET A 181 4.31 -15.82 -17.91
CA MET A 181 4.59 -16.53 -16.66
C MET A 181 4.30 -18.03 -16.77
N GLN A 182 3.26 -18.44 -17.51
CA GLN A 182 2.98 -19.83 -17.81
C GLN A 182 4.08 -20.46 -18.69
N GLU A 183 4.50 -19.77 -19.76
CA GLU A 183 5.57 -20.22 -20.65
C GLU A 183 6.91 -20.39 -19.92
N GLU A 184 7.26 -19.45 -19.07
CA GLU A 184 8.49 -19.46 -18.28
C GLU A 184 8.43 -20.39 -17.05
N GLY A 185 7.26 -20.92 -16.70
CA GLY A 185 7.05 -21.72 -15.49
C GLY A 185 7.29 -20.94 -14.19
N THR A 186 7.13 -19.60 -14.21
CA THR A 186 7.35 -18.77 -13.04
C THR A 186 6.13 -18.80 -12.11
N PRO A 187 6.32 -18.71 -10.77
CA PRO A 187 5.21 -18.74 -9.82
C PRO A 187 4.22 -17.61 -10.06
N LEU A 188 2.95 -17.95 -10.21
CA LEU A 188 1.84 -17.01 -10.34
C LEU A 188 1.60 -16.27 -9.01
N PRO A 189 0.96 -15.07 -9.04
CA PRO A 189 0.61 -14.35 -7.83
C PRO A 189 -0.49 -15.08 -7.04
N ASP A 190 -0.53 -14.81 -5.74
CA ASP A 190 -1.57 -15.30 -4.83
C ASP A 190 -2.83 -14.43 -4.86
N LEU A 191 -2.68 -13.17 -5.31
CA LEU A 191 -3.76 -12.20 -5.43
C LEU A 191 -3.42 -11.17 -6.50
N ILE A 192 -4.38 -10.87 -7.36
CA ILE A 192 -4.35 -9.74 -8.29
C ILE A 192 -5.20 -8.61 -7.70
N ILE A 193 -4.67 -7.39 -7.75
CA ILE A 193 -5.41 -6.18 -7.38
C ILE A 193 -5.51 -5.27 -8.61
N THR A 194 -6.70 -4.75 -8.90
CA THR A 194 -6.93 -3.74 -9.94
C THR A 194 -7.05 -2.36 -9.32
N ASP A 195 -6.41 -1.34 -9.93
CA ASP A 195 -6.63 0.08 -9.56
C ASP A 195 -7.95 0.57 -10.19
N GLY A 196 -9.05 -0.06 -9.79
CA GLY A 196 -10.38 0.26 -10.30
C GLY A 196 -11.46 -0.65 -9.74
N GLY A 197 -12.69 -0.29 -10.08
CA GLY A 197 -13.89 -0.96 -9.60
C GLY A 197 -14.26 -2.21 -10.41
N LYS A 198 -15.57 -2.51 -10.37
CA LYS A 198 -16.17 -3.74 -10.91
C LYS A 198 -15.81 -4.04 -12.36
N GLY A 199 -15.79 -3.02 -13.24
CA GLY A 199 -15.50 -3.21 -14.66
C GLY A 199 -14.07 -3.69 -14.91
N GLN A 200 -13.07 -3.14 -14.21
CA GLN A 200 -11.69 -3.61 -14.34
C GLN A 200 -11.48 -5.01 -13.77
N MET A 201 -12.15 -5.34 -12.65
CA MET A 201 -12.12 -6.70 -12.11
C MET A 201 -12.65 -7.73 -13.10
N GLU A 202 -13.79 -7.42 -13.76
CA GLU A 202 -14.42 -8.32 -14.75
C GLU A 202 -13.49 -8.56 -15.94
N VAL A 203 -12.91 -7.51 -16.47
CA VAL A 203 -11.96 -7.58 -17.59
C VAL A 203 -10.73 -8.43 -17.26
N VAL A 204 -10.19 -8.31 -16.04
CA VAL A 204 -9.07 -9.13 -15.59
C VAL A 204 -9.50 -10.59 -15.39
N ARG A 205 -10.71 -10.83 -14.88
CA ARG A 205 -11.28 -12.16 -14.71
C ARG A 205 -11.41 -12.90 -16.06
N GLU A 206 -12.01 -12.25 -17.05
CA GLU A 206 -12.16 -12.81 -18.40
C GLU A 206 -10.81 -13.31 -18.95
N VAL A 207 -9.75 -12.53 -18.81
CA VAL A 207 -8.44 -12.95 -19.30
C VAL A 207 -7.86 -14.07 -18.45
N VAL A 208 -7.92 -13.96 -17.12
CA VAL A 208 -7.26 -14.91 -16.21
C VAL A 208 -7.99 -16.25 -16.18
N GLU A 209 -9.31 -16.24 -16.04
CA GLU A 209 -10.11 -17.46 -15.88
C GLU A 209 -10.56 -18.03 -17.22
N ASP A 210 -11.16 -17.20 -18.10
CA ASP A 210 -11.83 -17.70 -19.31
C ASP A 210 -10.82 -17.94 -20.45
N GLU A 211 -9.79 -17.08 -20.63
CA GLU A 211 -8.81 -17.24 -21.71
C GLU A 211 -7.60 -18.10 -21.28
N LEU A 212 -7.01 -17.84 -20.12
CA LEU A 212 -5.78 -18.48 -19.66
C LEU A 212 -6.02 -19.69 -18.75
N HIS A 213 -7.25 -19.91 -18.33
CA HIS A 213 -7.66 -21.00 -17.43
C HIS A 213 -6.88 -21.05 -16.12
N LEU A 214 -6.57 -19.85 -15.58
CA LEU A 214 -5.87 -19.70 -14.31
C LEU A 214 -6.86 -19.41 -13.18
N SER A 215 -6.60 -19.98 -12.01
CA SER A 215 -7.39 -19.73 -10.80
C SER A 215 -6.61 -18.82 -9.84
N ILE A 216 -6.65 -17.51 -10.09
CA ILE A 216 -5.99 -16.51 -9.24
C ILE A 216 -7.06 -15.59 -8.67
N PRO A 217 -7.14 -15.40 -7.34
CA PRO A 217 -8.06 -14.44 -6.73
C PRO A 217 -7.87 -13.03 -7.26
N ILE A 218 -8.98 -12.32 -7.52
CA ILE A 218 -8.97 -10.96 -8.05
C ILE A 218 -9.76 -10.05 -7.11
N ALA A 219 -9.13 -8.94 -6.72
CA ALA A 219 -9.74 -7.88 -5.93
C ALA A 219 -9.63 -6.54 -6.65
N GLY A 220 -10.50 -5.60 -6.33
CA GLY A 220 -10.48 -4.24 -6.86
C GLY A 220 -10.42 -3.19 -5.76
N LEU A 221 -9.69 -2.11 -6.00
CA LEU A 221 -9.69 -0.95 -5.14
C LEU A 221 -10.50 0.17 -5.79
N ALA A 222 -11.73 0.34 -5.32
CA ALA A 222 -12.61 1.38 -5.82
C ALA A 222 -12.30 2.74 -5.17
N LYS A 223 -12.43 3.79 -5.98
CA LYS A 223 -12.24 5.18 -5.55
C LYS A 223 -13.57 5.86 -5.31
N ASP A 224 -13.61 6.79 -4.36
CA ASP A 224 -14.74 7.69 -4.14
C ASP A 224 -14.79 8.79 -5.23
N ASP A 225 -15.83 9.62 -5.20
CA ASP A 225 -16.00 10.78 -6.10
C ASP A 225 -14.85 11.79 -6.00
N ARG A 226 -14.03 11.71 -4.96
CA ARG A 226 -12.83 12.53 -4.75
C ARG A 226 -11.54 11.81 -5.16
N HIS A 227 -11.64 10.73 -5.91
CA HIS A 227 -10.53 9.89 -6.37
C HIS A 227 -9.65 9.29 -5.25
N ARG A 228 -10.20 9.10 -4.06
CA ARG A 228 -9.50 8.43 -2.95
C ARG A 228 -9.96 6.99 -2.84
N THR A 229 -9.04 6.09 -2.52
CA THR A 229 -9.36 4.69 -2.17
C THR A 229 -10.43 4.68 -1.08
N ASN A 230 -11.55 4.05 -1.35
CA ASN A 230 -12.68 4.00 -0.41
C ASN A 230 -13.10 2.57 -0.07
N GLU A 231 -13.05 1.67 -1.03
CA GLU A 231 -13.58 0.33 -0.89
C GLU A 231 -12.64 -0.73 -1.46
N LEU A 232 -12.56 -1.87 -0.78
CA LEU A 232 -12.04 -3.10 -1.33
C LEU A 232 -13.19 -3.94 -1.86
N LEU A 233 -13.11 -4.32 -3.13
CA LEU A 233 -14.07 -5.18 -3.79
C LEU A 233 -13.49 -6.59 -3.96
N TYR A 234 -14.33 -7.62 -3.81
CA TYR A 234 -13.90 -9.00 -4.02
C TYR A 234 -15.08 -9.90 -4.44
N GLY A 235 -14.75 -10.98 -5.16
CA GLY A 235 -15.71 -11.97 -5.62
C GLY A 235 -16.40 -11.59 -6.93
N PHE A 236 -17.16 -12.54 -7.48
CA PHE A 236 -17.97 -12.35 -8.68
C PHE A 236 -19.38 -12.89 -8.45
N PRO A 237 -20.41 -12.01 -8.44
CA PRO A 237 -20.33 -10.56 -8.67
C PRO A 237 -19.55 -9.82 -7.58
N PRO A 238 -18.82 -8.72 -7.93
CA PRO A 238 -18.00 -7.98 -6.96
C PRO A 238 -18.82 -7.38 -5.82
N GLN A 239 -18.40 -7.68 -4.60
CA GLN A 239 -18.99 -7.18 -3.35
C GLN A 239 -18.00 -6.34 -2.56
N THR A 240 -18.48 -5.32 -1.87
CA THR A 240 -17.65 -4.50 -0.98
C THR A 240 -17.29 -5.29 0.27
N ILE A 241 -15.99 -5.38 0.53
CA ILE A 241 -15.44 -5.98 1.75
C ILE A 241 -15.25 -4.89 2.80
N GLY A 242 -15.93 -5.03 3.92
CA GLY A 242 -15.82 -4.08 5.04
C GLY A 242 -14.45 -4.10 5.68
N ILE A 243 -13.65 -3.07 5.41
CA ILE A 243 -12.37 -2.81 6.08
C ILE A 243 -12.42 -1.41 6.66
N ASP A 244 -11.99 -1.28 7.92
CA ASP A 244 -11.87 0.04 8.53
C ASP A 244 -10.80 0.87 7.80
N VAL A 245 -11.18 2.03 7.29
CA VAL A 245 -10.30 2.98 6.57
C VAL A 245 -9.11 3.46 7.42
N LYS A 246 -9.22 3.38 8.75
CA LYS A 246 -8.14 3.71 9.69
C LYS A 246 -7.21 2.53 9.96
N SER A 247 -7.55 1.32 9.52
CA SER A 247 -6.76 0.11 9.76
C SER A 247 -5.40 0.16 9.06
N GLU A 248 -4.45 -0.60 9.56
CA GLU A 248 -3.13 -0.74 8.92
C GLU A 248 -3.23 -1.48 7.58
N LEU A 249 -4.13 -2.45 7.47
CA LEU A 249 -4.39 -3.16 6.23
C LEU A 249 -4.88 -2.21 5.14
N PHE A 250 -5.88 -1.37 5.45
CA PHE A 250 -6.39 -0.40 4.47
C PHE A 250 -5.31 0.59 4.02
N LYS A 251 -4.46 1.06 4.93
CA LYS A 251 -3.31 1.94 4.59
C LYS A 251 -2.35 1.28 3.62
N ILE A 252 -2.07 -0.03 3.76
CA ILE A 252 -1.20 -0.76 2.83
C ILE A 252 -1.88 -0.92 1.48
N LEU A 253 -3.17 -1.25 1.42
CA LEU A 253 -3.91 -1.34 0.17
C LEU A 253 -3.93 0.01 -0.57
N THR A 254 -4.12 1.12 0.15
CA THR A 254 -3.99 2.47 -0.43
C THR A 254 -2.57 2.74 -0.94
N GLN A 255 -1.54 2.34 -0.20
CA GLN A 255 -0.15 2.46 -0.66
C GLN A 255 0.13 1.64 -1.93
N ILE A 256 -0.46 0.45 -2.07
CA ILE A 256 -0.37 -0.36 -3.31
C ILE A 256 -1.01 0.40 -4.47
N GLN A 257 -2.19 0.97 -4.28
CA GLN A 257 -2.91 1.74 -5.29
C GLN A 257 -2.12 3.00 -5.70
N ASP A 258 -1.67 3.78 -4.73
CA ASP A 258 -0.86 4.99 -4.98
C ASP A 258 0.45 4.66 -5.72
N GLU A 259 1.10 3.56 -5.35
CA GLU A 259 2.36 3.14 -5.95
C GLU A 259 2.19 2.66 -7.40
N VAL A 260 1.12 1.90 -7.72
CA VAL A 260 0.90 1.47 -9.10
C VAL A 260 0.57 2.67 -9.99
N HIS A 261 -0.26 3.58 -9.51
CA HIS A 261 -0.59 4.83 -10.20
C HIS A 261 0.64 5.71 -10.44
N ARG A 262 1.45 5.94 -9.39
CA ARG A 262 2.73 6.65 -9.51
C ARG A 262 3.67 5.99 -10.52
N PHE A 263 3.74 4.65 -10.52
CA PHE A 263 4.61 3.90 -11.40
C PHE A 263 4.18 4.02 -12.88
N ALA A 264 2.88 3.90 -13.16
CA ALA A 264 2.31 4.06 -14.50
C ALA A 264 2.53 5.49 -15.04
N ILE A 265 2.21 6.53 -14.25
CA ILE A 265 2.43 7.93 -14.63
C ILE A 265 3.91 8.21 -14.88
N SER A 266 4.80 7.72 -14.02
CA SER A 266 6.26 7.95 -14.19
C SER A 266 6.77 7.36 -15.50
N PHE A 267 6.21 6.23 -15.93
CA PHE A 267 6.56 5.60 -17.20
C PHE A 267 6.08 6.45 -18.39
N HIS A 268 4.84 6.90 -18.32
CA HIS A 268 4.27 7.74 -19.36
C HIS A 268 5.07 9.05 -19.53
N ARG A 269 5.39 9.74 -18.43
CA ARG A 269 6.21 10.98 -18.48
C ARG A 269 7.58 10.73 -19.11
N ASN A 270 8.26 9.65 -18.73
CA ASN A 270 9.56 9.30 -19.30
C ASN A 270 9.48 8.96 -20.80
N LYS A 271 8.40 8.32 -21.25
CA LYS A 271 8.17 8.01 -22.66
C LYS A 271 7.93 9.28 -23.45
N ARG A 272 7.04 10.16 -22.97
CA ARG A 272 6.74 11.45 -23.60
C ARG A 272 7.99 12.33 -23.70
N SER A 273 8.80 12.43 -22.63
CA SER A 273 10.06 13.18 -22.68
C SER A 273 11.00 12.62 -23.73
N LYS A 274 11.12 11.28 -23.87
CA LYS A 274 11.94 10.66 -24.91
C LYS A 274 11.41 10.93 -26.32
N HIS A 275 10.09 10.88 -26.53
CA HIS A 275 9.47 11.19 -27.82
C HIS A 275 9.64 12.66 -28.20
N GLN A 276 9.42 13.57 -27.27
CA GLN A 276 9.60 15.01 -27.45
C GLN A 276 11.07 15.35 -27.74
N LEU A 277 12.00 14.67 -27.05
CA LEU A 277 13.43 14.73 -27.31
C LEU A 277 13.82 14.19 -28.68
N HIS A 278 13.12 13.18 -29.19
CA HIS A 278 13.42 12.59 -30.49
C HIS A 278 12.93 13.48 -31.65
N SER A 279 11.82 14.22 -31.49
CA SER A 279 11.29 15.01 -32.58
C SER A 279 12.05 16.32 -32.82
N GLU A 280 12.32 17.12 -31.80
CA GLU A 280 12.89 18.46 -31.94
C GLU A 280 14.40 18.47 -32.26
N LEU A 281 15.18 17.55 -31.70
CA LEU A 281 16.61 17.42 -31.98
C LEU A 281 16.93 16.56 -33.25
N ASP A 282 15.93 15.79 -33.74
CA ASP A 282 16.09 14.95 -34.95
C ASP A 282 15.92 15.78 -36.24
N ASP A 283 15.19 16.90 -36.15
CA ASP A 283 14.99 17.82 -37.28
C ASP A 283 16.22 18.66 -37.56
N ILE A 284 17.20 18.70 -36.64
CA ILE A 284 18.43 19.49 -36.82
C ILE A 284 19.49 18.68 -37.58
N LYS A 285 19.69 19.00 -38.86
CA LYS A 285 20.73 18.33 -39.68
C LYS A 285 22.13 18.55 -39.08
N GLY A 286 22.83 17.44 -38.80
CA GLY A 286 24.18 17.46 -38.22
C GLY A 286 24.25 17.12 -36.74
N ILE A 287 23.11 16.96 -36.06
CA ILE A 287 23.03 16.50 -34.68
C ILE A 287 22.68 14.97 -34.66
N GLY A 288 23.68 14.14 -34.52
CA GLY A 288 23.49 12.67 -34.47
C GLY A 288 23.14 12.13 -33.06
N PRO A 289 22.79 10.82 -32.97
CA PRO A 289 22.34 10.21 -31.70
C PRO A 289 23.29 10.40 -30.51
N LYS A 290 24.61 10.30 -30.73
CA LYS A 290 25.63 10.51 -29.68
C LYS A 290 25.65 11.96 -29.16
N THR A 291 25.46 12.92 -30.05
CA THR A 291 25.44 14.35 -29.69
C THR A 291 24.19 14.69 -28.89
N LYS A 292 23.04 14.10 -29.25
CA LYS A 292 21.79 14.23 -28.51
C LYS A 292 21.91 13.63 -27.12
N GLU A 293 22.50 12.45 -27.00
CA GLU A 293 22.72 11.81 -25.70
C GLU A 293 23.61 12.66 -24.78
N ALA A 294 24.67 13.28 -25.32
CA ALA A 294 25.54 14.19 -24.58
C ALA A 294 24.79 15.44 -24.10
N LEU A 295 23.98 16.06 -24.95
CA LEU A 295 23.15 17.23 -24.63
C LEU A 295 22.15 16.89 -23.49
N ILE A 296 21.44 15.79 -23.63
CA ILE A 296 20.46 15.39 -22.64
C ILE A 296 21.09 15.00 -21.31
N LYS A 297 22.24 14.35 -21.34
CA LYS A 297 22.99 14.00 -20.12
C LYS A 297 23.40 15.25 -19.33
N GLN A 298 23.78 16.32 -20.01
CA GLN A 298 24.28 17.55 -19.41
C GLN A 298 23.14 18.51 -19.02
N PHE A 299 22.17 18.76 -19.91
CA PHE A 299 21.12 19.75 -19.72
C PHE A 299 19.79 19.17 -19.22
N LYS A 300 19.61 17.84 -19.22
CA LYS A 300 18.46 17.09 -18.71
C LYS A 300 17.11 17.31 -19.42
N SER A 301 16.96 18.35 -20.24
CA SER A 301 15.75 18.59 -21.05
C SER A 301 16.08 19.45 -22.30
N VAL A 302 15.26 19.33 -23.36
CA VAL A 302 15.40 20.09 -24.59
C VAL A 302 15.19 21.61 -24.32
N ASN A 303 14.24 21.96 -23.50
CA ASN A 303 14.02 23.37 -23.15
C ASN A 303 15.26 23.99 -22.49
N ARG A 304 15.95 23.26 -21.63
CA ARG A 304 17.22 23.73 -21.06
C ARG A 304 18.36 23.75 -22.07
N VAL A 305 18.33 22.92 -23.09
CA VAL A 305 19.28 23.02 -24.23
C VAL A 305 19.02 24.26 -25.05
N LYS A 306 17.75 24.62 -25.30
CA LYS A 306 17.35 25.82 -26.00
C LYS A 306 17.69 27.11 -25.21
N GLU A 307 17.52 27.08 -23.89
CA GLU A 307 17.85 28.22 -23.01
C GLU A 307 19.35 28.32 -22.68
N ALA A 308 20.17 27.35 -23.09
CA ALA A 308 21.56 27.28 -22.71
C ALA A 308 22.42 28.25 -23.54
N ASP A 309 23.37 28.92 -22.87
CA ASP A 309 24.34 29.78 -23.50
C ASP A 309 25.21 28.99 -24.52
N ILE A 310 25.57 29.62 -25.64
CA ILE A 310 26.39 29.04 -26.70
C ILE A 310 27.75 28.54 -26.18
N GLN A 311 28.27 29.12 -25.11
CA GLN A 311 29.52 28.68 -24.46
C GLN A 311 29.33 27.30 -23.81
N LEU A 312 28.24 27.10 -23.06
CA LEU A 312 27.92 25.82 -22.44
C LEU A 312 27.61 24.72 -23.44
N LEU A 313 26.95 25.07 -24.55
CA LEU A 313 26.70 24.15 -25.66
C LEU A 313 28.02 23.78 -26.36
N THR A 314 28.93 24.74 -26.55
CA THR A 314 30.24 24.49 -27.17
C THR A 314 31.11 23.56 -26.33
N GLU A 315 31.09 23.68 -25.02
CA GLU A 315 31.79 22.77 -24.10
C GLU A 315 31.22 21.33 -24.17
N ALA A 316 29.90 21.21 -24.35
CA ALA A 316 29.19 19.94 -24.36
C ALA A 316 29.38 19.12 -25.66
N ILE A 317 29.31 19.82 -26.83
CA ILE A 317 29.22 19.15 -28.15
C ILE A 317 30.17 19.69 -29.21
N GLY A 318 30.98 20.67 -28.86
CA GLY A 318 31.92 21.36 -29.77
C GLY A 318 31.30 22.49 -30.57
N ALA A 319 32.14 23.49 -30.95
CA ALA A 319 31.71 24.76 -31.54
C ALA A 319 30.86 24.63 -32.81
N SER A 320 31.23 23.72 -33.73
CA SER A 320 30.49 23.53 -34.98
C SER A 320 29.05 23.03 -34.77
N LYS A 321 28.83 22.17 -33.81
CA LYS A 321 27.49 21.63 -33.51
C LYS A 321 26.65 22.58 -32.64
N ALA A 322 27.30 23.30 -31.75
CA ALA A 322 26.64 24.33 -30.94
C ALA A 322 26.10 25.46 -31.85
N CYS A 323 26.85 25.85 -32.86
CA CYS A 323 26.42 26.83 -33.85
C CYS A 323 25.20 26.38 -34.66
N LEU A 324 25.12 25.10 -35.05
CA LEU A 324 23.97 24.52 -35.76
C LEU A 324 22.69 24.51 -34.88
N LEU A 325 22.82 24.26 -33.60
CA LEU A 325 21.71 24.34 -32.64
C LEU A 325 21.19 25.79 -32.49
N TYR A 326 22.12 26.74 -32.34
CA TYR A 326 21.78 28.13 -32.13
C TYR A 326 21.13 28.76 -33.36
N THR A 327 21.57 28.40 -34.58
CA THR A 327 20.99 28.92 -35.82
C THR A 327 19.64 28.30 -36.17
N SER A 328 19.35 27.07 -35.76
CA SER A 328 18.02 26.46 -35.97
C SER A 328 16.96 27.07 -35.06
N ASP A 329 17.31 27.45 -33.83
CA ASP A 329 16.39 28.10 -32.88
C ASP A 329 16.09 29.55 -33.27
N ALA A 330 17.07 30.26 -33.82
CA ALA A 330 16.88 31.62 -34.37
C ALA A 330 16.01 31.65 -35.64
N ALA A 331 15.98 30.57 -36.42
CA ALA A 331 15.12 30.41 -37.60
C ALA A 331 13.64 30.16 -37.22
N ASP A 332 13.37 29.47 -36.14
CA ASP A 332 12.00 29.21 -35.63
C ASP A 332 11.37 30.48 -34.98
N ASP A 333 12.18 31.33 -34.35
CA ASP A 333 11.70 32.59 -33.78
C ASP A 333 11.35 33.64 -34.88
N LEU A 334 12.00 33.58 -36.05
CA LEU A 334 11.70 34.45 -37.17
C LEU A 334 10.43 34.06 -37.96
N THR A 335 9.94 32.84 -37.79
CA THR A 335 8.69 32.38 -38.44
C THR A 335 7.46 32.54 -37.52
N ARG A 336 7.61 33.04 -36.28
CA ARG A 336 6.53 33.30 -35.32
C ARG A 336 6.05 34.78 -35.30
N VAL A 337 6.55 35.60 -36.18
CA VAL A 337 6.06 36.98 -36.36
C VAL A 337 5.38 37.06 -37.72
N ASP A 338 4.09 36.62 -37.72
CA ASP A 338 3.03 37.13 -38.62
C ASP A 338 1.66 36.77 -38.02
#